data_459f4c90bd7d3d9291cd543f591a149b
#
_entry.id   459f4c90bd7d3d9291cd543f591a149b
#
_cell.length_a   1.000
_cell.length_b   1.000
_cell.length_c   1.000
_cell.angle_alpha   90.00
_cell.angle_beta   90.00
_cell.angle_gamma   90.00
#
_symmetry.space_group_name_H-M   'P 1'
#
loop_
_entity.id
_entity.type
_entity.pdbx_description
1 polymer ?
#
loop_
_entity_poly.entity_id
_entity_poly.type
_entity_poly.pdbx_seq_one_letter_code
_entity_poly.pdbx_strand_id
1 'polypeptide(L)'
;LHLCDRRQRQMCIRDRSKEIERKFLVNGNAWRTLAQGVLYRQGYLSSAKERTVRVRTAGEKGFLTVKGITNGVTRSEFEYEIPFADADEMLSGLAEKPLIEKRRFKIPAGSLVWEIDEFLGENAGLIVAEIELPDEDAPFERPYWLGREVSNDPRYFNSNLVRHPFSQWQV
;
A
#
# COMPACT_ATOMS: atom_id res chain seq x y z
N LEU A 1 11.86 20.17 32.92
CA LEU A 1 12.52 20.45 31.64
C LEU A 1 12.85 19.13 30.98
N HIS A 2 11.89 18.61 30.16
CA HIS A 2 12.12 17.45 29.34
C HIS A 2 12.87 17.86 28.06
N LEU A 3 14.07 17.37 27.93
CA LEU A 3 14.84 17.40 26.69
C LEU A 3 14.14 16.46 25.69
N CYS A 4 13.36 17.06 24.79
CA CYS A 4 12.79 16.36 23.65
C CYS A 4 13.93 16.00 22.70
N ASP A 5 14.22 14.71 22.57
CA ASP A 5 15.32 14.18 21.78
C ASP A 5 15.17 14.59 20.31
N ARG A 6 16.15 15.33 19.80
CA ARG A 6 16.23 15.81 18.40
C ARG A 6 16.38 14.69 17.36
N ARG A 7 16.47 13.43 17.78
CA ARG A 7 16.64 12.28 16.85
C ARG A 7 15.36 11.83 16.16
N GLN A 8 14.16 12.21 16.64
CA GLN A 8 12.90 11.84 16.00
C GLN A 8 12.49 12.72 14.81
N ARG A 9 13.19 13.84 14.55
CA ARG A 9 12.87 14.72 13.41
C ARG A 9 13.50 14.33 12.08
N GLN A 10 14.30 13.28 12.02
CA GLN A 10 15.08 12.95 10.83
C GLN A 10 14.46 11.85 9.96
N MET A 11 13.24 11.37 10.27
CA MET A 11 12.59 10.28 9.52
C MET A 11 11.48 10.73 8.54
N CYS A 12 11.27 12.01 8.34
CA CYS A 12 10.18 12.52 7.48
C CYS A 12 10.63 13.40 6.32
N ILE A 13 11.87 13.30 5.87
CA ILE A 13 12.25 13.84 4.57
C ILE A 13 12.49 12.62 3.67
N ARG A 14 11.42 11.91 3.30
CA ARG A 14 11.45 11.18 2.05
C ARG A 14 11.60 12.21 0.96
N ASP A 15 12.71 12.09 0.26
CA ASP A 15 12.98 12.78 -0.99
C ASP A 15 11.68 12.80 -1.81
N ARG A 16 11.30 13.93 -2.37
CA ARG A 16 10.09 14.09 -3.21
C ARG A 16 10.32 13.42 -4.57
N SER A 17 10.83 12.20 -4.54
CA SER A 17 11.01 11.38 -5.74
C SER A 17 9.65 10.92 -6.23
N LYS A 18 9.43 11.00 -7.52
CA LYS A 18 8.30 10.43 -8.25
C LYS A 18 8.25 8.95 -7.92
N GLU A 19 7.29 8.51 -7.10
CA GLU A 19 7.07 7.10 -6.84
C GLU A 19 6.53 6.46 -8.13
N ILE A 20 7.33 5.61 -8.74
CA ILE A 20 6.96 4.86 -9.93
C ILE A 20 6.66 3.44 -9.50
N GLU A 21 5.39 3.15 -9.35
CA GLU A 21 4.91 1.84 -8.96
C GLU A 21 4.35 1.08 -10.18
N ARG A 22 4.81 -0.14 -10.38
CA ARG A 22 4.24 -1.05 -11.38
C ARG A 22 3.50 -2.20 -10.71
N LYS A 23 2.35 -2.56 -11.28
CA LYS A 23 1.44 -3.60 -10.75
C LYS A 23 1.28 -4.73 -11.73
N PHE A 24 1.24 -5.95 -11.21
CA PHE A 24 1.12 -7.17 -11.99
C PHE A 24 0.16 -8.16 -11.31
N LEU A 25 -0.53 -8.95 -12.09
CA LEU A 25 -1.18 -10.16 -11.57
C LEU A 25 -0.13 -11.21 -11.21
N VAL A 26 -0.51 -12.19 -10.43
CA VAL A 26 0.41 -13.22 -9.94
C VAL A 26 -0.07 -14.60 -10.40
N ASN A 27 0.85 -15.41 -10.90
CA ASN A 27 0.59 -16.76 -11.36
C ASN A 27 1.02 -17.80 -10.30
N GLY A 28 0.20 -18.78 -10.05
CA GLY A 28 0.50 -19.89 -9.14
C GLY A 28 0.67 -19.46 -7.68
N ASN A 29 1.28 -20.33 -6.88
CA ASN A 29 1.38 -20.18 -5.43
C ASN A 29 2.82 -20.27 -4.88
N ALA A 30 3.82 -20.50 -5.74
CA ALA A 30 5.19 -20.77 -5.28
C ALA A 30 5.85 -19.57 -4.60
N TRP A 31 5.40 -18.35 -4.87
CA TRP A 31 5.86 -17.13 -4.20
C TRP A 31 5.56 -17.10 -2.69
N ARG A 32 4.56 -17.87 -2.22
CA ARG A 32 4.15 -17.91 -0.80
C ARG A 32 5.23 -18.43 0.13
N THR A 33 6.16 -19.21 -0.38
CA THR A 33 7.28 -19.77 0.39
C THR A 33 8.49 -18.85 0.46
N LEU A 34 8.49 -17.75 -0.32
CA LEU A 34 9.64 -16.85 -0.44
C LEU A 34 9.69 -15.77 0.65
N ALA A 35 8.56 -15.52 1.32
CA ALA A 35 8.48 -14.54 2.41
C ALA A 35 7.32 -14.86 3.35
N GLN A 36 7.36 -14.28 4.55
CA GLN A 36 6.25 -14.35 5.49
C GLN A 36 5.22 -13.26 5.17
N GLY A 37 3.94 -13.63 5.09
CA GLY A 37 2.85 -12.69 4.90
C GLY A 37 2.51 -11.94 6.19
N VAL A 38 2.49 -10.61 6.12
CA VAL A 38 2.10 -9.71 7.21
C VAL A 38 0.70 -9.18 6.92
N LEU A 39 -0.18 -9.19 7.92
CA LEU A 39 -1.53 -8.65 7.79
C LEU A 39 -1.48 -7.11 7.74
N TYR A 40 -2.13 -6.56 6.73
CA TYR A 40 -2.37 -5.14 6.54
C TYR A 40 -3.88 -4.90 6.54
N ARG A 41 -4.32 -3.91 7.30
CA ARG A 41 -5.68 -3.37 7.26
C ARG A 41 -5.58 -1.88 7.01
N GLN A 42 -6.33 -1.35 6.06
CA GLN A 42 -6.32 0.07 5.76
C GLN A 42 -7.72 0.59 5.45
N GLY A 43 -7.95 1.85 5.80
CA GLY A 43 -9.17 2.58 5.49
C GLY A 43 -8.91 4.07 5.34
N TYR A 44 -9.86 4.77 4.75
CA TYR A 44 -9.79 6.23 4.57
C TYR A 44 -10.63 6.91 5.64
N LEU A 45 -10.03 7.86 6.37
CA LEU A 45 -10.76 8.81 7.22
C LEU A 45 -11.31 9.96 6.38
N SER A 46 -10.69 10.20 5.21
CA SER A 46 -11.17 11.10 4.18
C SER A 46 -10.66 10.62 2.82
N SER A 47 -11.57 10.37 1.89
CA SER A 47 -11.26 10.01 0.49
C SER A 47 -11.32 11.21 -0.46
N ALA A 48 -11.47 12.45 0.05
CA ALA A 48 -11.47 13.68 -0.74
C ALA A 48 -10.16 13.81 -1.53
N LYS A 49 -10.26 14.10 -2.85
CA LYS A 49 -9.10 14.18 -3.75
C LYS A 49 -8.08 15.24 -3.35
N GLU A 50 -8.55 16.32 -2.72
CA GLU A 50 -7.75 17.45 -2.27
C GLU A 50 -6.92 17.13 -1.02
N ARG A 51 -7.39 16.18 -0.21
CA ARG A 51 -6.78 15.77 1.04
C ARG A 51 -7.22 14.36 1.43
N THR A 52 -6.51 13.38 0.96
CA THR A 52 -6.75 11.99 1.36
C THR A 52 -6.09 11.74 2.72
N VAL A 53 -6.85 11.20 3.67
CA VAL A 53 -6.33 10.77 4.96
C VAL A 53 -6.57 9.27 5.08
N ARG A 54 -5.50 8.50 5.15
CA ARG A 54 -5.52 7.04 5.26
C ARG A 54 -4.94 6.63 6.61
N VAL A 55 -5.61 5.72 7.27
CA VAL A 55 -5.07 4.99 8.42
C VAL A 55 -4.82 3.55 8.02
N ARG A 56 -3.75 2.94 8.53
CA ARG A 56 -3.45 1.51 8.30
C ARG A 56 -2.77 0.87 9.51
N THR A 57 -3.00 -0.43 9.68
CA THR A 57 -2.16 -1.30 10.48
C THR A 57 -1.31 -2.19 9.55
N ALA A 58 -0.08 -2.48 9.99
CA ALA A 58 0.86 -3.37 9.30
C ALA A 58 1.53 -4.25 10.35
N GLY A 59 1.06 -5.47 10.53
CA GLY A 59 1.41 -6.29 11.69
C GLY A 59 1.02 -5.58 12.99
N GLU A 60 1.98 -5.30 13.85
CA GLU A 60 1.78 -4.64 15.15
C GLU A 60 1.98 -3.11 15.12
N LYS A 61 2.16 -2.53 13.93
CA LYS A 61 2.38 -1.09 13.74
C LYS A 61 1.16 -0.40 13.18
N GLY A 62 0.93 0.85 13.61
CA GLY A 62 -0.09 1.75 13.06
C GLY A 62 0.56 2.90 12.28
N PHE A 63 -0.13 3.38 11.24
CA PHE A 63 0.33 4.52 10.42
C PHE A 63 -0.84 5.41 10.03
N LEU A 64 -0.59 6.71 10.04
CA LEU A 64 -1.48 7.73 9.50
C LEU A 64 -0.79 8.42 8.33
N THR A 65 -1.43 8.39 7.15
CA THR A 65 -0.90 9.01 5.94
C THR A 65 -1.84 10.12 5.48
N VAL A 66 -1.29 11.31 5.29
CA VAL A 66 -2.02 12.45 4.72
C VAL A 66 -1.44 12.77 3.35
N LYS A 67 -2.31 12.81 2.34
CA LYS A 67 -1.91 13.05 0.95
C LYS A 67 -2.67 14.26 0.42
N GLY A 68 -1.93 15.23 -0.14
CA GLY A 68 -2.48 16.41 -0.80
C GLY A 68 -2.96 16.13 -2.22
N ILE A 69 -3.43 17.19 -2.89
CA ILE A 69 -3.78 17.14 -4.31
C ILE A 69 -2.54 16.86 -5.17
N THR A 70 -2.74 16.10 -6.22
CA THR A 70 -1.67 15.87 -7.22
C THR A 70 -1.65 17.06 -8.19
N ASN A 71 -0.52 17.75 -8.26
CA ASN A 71 -0.25 18.82 -9.23
C ASN A 71 0.78 18.30 -10.25
N GLY A 72 0.33 17.97 -11.45
CA GLY A 72 1.17 17.29 -12.45
C GLY A 72 1.58 15.91 -11.94
N VAL A 73 2.88 15.67 -11.76
CA VAL A 73 3.45 14.41 -11.27
C VAL A 73 3.83 14.45 -9.78
N THR A 74 3.64 15.60 -9.11
CA THR A 74 4.05 15.80 -7.72
C THR A 74 2.85 15.81 -6.77
N ARG A 75 3.01 15.15 -5.63
CA ARG A 75 2.01 15.09 -4.55
C ARG A 75 2.71 15.19 -3.21
N SER A 76 2.18 16.04 -2.33
CA SER A 76 2.63 16.05 -0.94
C SER A 76 2.11 14.82 -0.22
N GLU A 77 3.01 14.09 0.42
CA GLU A 77 2.67 12.93 1.24
C GLU A 77 3.40 13.02 2.59
N PHE A 78 2.65 12.81 3.67
CA PHE A 78 3.13 12.78 5.04
C PHE A 78 2.66 11.48 5.67
N GLU A 79 3.59 10.67 6.17
CA GLU A 79 3.27 9.43 6.87
C GLU A 79 3.89 9.47 8.27
N TYR A 80 3.08 9.13 9.26
CA TYR A 80 3.46 9.09 10.67
C TYR A 80 3.15 7.71 11.24
N GLU A 81 4.11 7.13 11.95
CA GLU A 81 3.84 5.97 12.80
C GLU A 81 3.04 6.45 14.02
N ILE A 82 1.93 5.77 14.30
CA ILE A 82 1.04 6.04 15.44
C ILE A 82 0.87 4.75 16.26
N PRO A 83 0.42 4.82 17.52
CA PRO A 83 0.12 3.63 18.30
C PRO A 83 -0.83 2.70 17.54
N PHE A 84 -0.55 1.38 17.60
CA PHE A 84 -1.40 0.37 16.94
C PHE A 84 -2.85 0.45 17.42
N ALA A 85 -3.07 0.64 18.72
CA ALA A 85 -4.40 0.74 19.31
C ALA A 85 -5.20 1.90 18.72
N ASP A 86 -4.58 3.07 18.53
CA ASP A 86 -5.21 4.24 17.91
C ASP A 86 -5.57 3.96 16.45
N ALA A 87 -4.66 3.33 15.69
CA ALA A 87 -4.92 2.95 14.31
C ALA A 87 -6.08 1.95 14.20
N ASP A 88 -6.14 0.94 15.07
CA ASP A 88 -7.20 -0.06 15.08
C ASP A 88 -8.55 0.55 15.46
N GLU A 89 -8.59 1.45 16.43
CA GLU A 89 -9.80 2.19 16.80
C GLU A 89 -10.30 3.08 15.65
N MET A 90 -9.40 3.82 14.98
CA MET A 90 -9.74 4.62 13.80
C MET A 90 -10.28 3.75 12.66
N LEU A 91 -9.68 2.59 12.38
CA LEU A 91 -10.15 1.66 11.37
C LEU A 91 -11.54 1.12 11.70
N SER A 92 -11.79 0.82 12.96
CA SER A 92 -13.04 0.23 13.41
C SER A 92 -14.20 1.25 13.44
N GLY A 93 -13.96 2.45 13.98
CA GLY A 93 -14.99 3.44 14.31
C GLY A 93 -15.10 4.63 13.35
N LEU A 94 -14.01 5.03 12.67
CA LEU A 94 -13.98 6.29 11.91
C LEU A 94 -13.76 6.09 10.41
N ALA A 95 -13.13 4.99 9.98
CA ALA A 95 -12.80 4.80 8.59
C ALA A 95 -14.03 4.47 7.73
N GLU A 96 -14.04 5.00 6.51
CA GLU A 96 -14.98 4.64 5.45
C GLU A 96 -14.94 3.12 5.19
N LYS A 97 -16.10 2.52 4.94
CA LYS A 97 -16.25 1.08 4.69
C LYS A 97 -16.53 0.80 3.21
N PRO A 98 -16.10 -0.38 2.70
CA PRO A 98 -15.36 -1.45 3.36
C PRO A 98 -13.89 -1.10 3.58
N LEU A 99 -13.24 -1.73 4.54
CA LEU A 99 -11.79 -1.66 4.68
C LEU A 99 -11.10 -2.49 3.58
N ILE A 100 -9.86 -2.13 3.25
CA ILE A 100 -8.97 -3.02 2.50
C ILE A 100 -8.17 -3.85 3.49
N GLU A 101 -8.33 -5.16 3.39
CA GLU A 101 -7.57 -6.13 4.17
C GLU A 101 -6.77 -7.01 3.22
N LYS A 102 -5.49 -7.23 3.54
CA LYS A 102 -4.58 -8.02 2.72
C LYS A 102 -3.44 -8.59 3.53
N ARG A 103 -2.86 -9.68 3.06
CA ARG A 103 -1.55 -10.17 3.51
C ARG A 103 -0.50 -9.72 2.50
N ARG A 104 0.48 -8.97 2.98
CA ARG A 104 1.59 -8.49 2.17
C ARG A 104 2.84 -9.33 2.40
N PHE A 105 3.40 -9.82 1.32
CA PHE A 105 4.65 -10.58 1.28
C PHE A 105 5.70 -9.71 0.61
N LYS A 106 6.82 -9.45 1.31
CA LYS A 106 7.94 -8.65 0.79
C LYS A 106 9.06 -9.57 0.36
N ILE A 107 9.27 -9.69 -0.94
CA ILE A 107 10.28 -10.58 -1.54
C ILE A 107 11.42 -9.73 -2.09
N PRO A 108 12.64 -9.81 -1.52
CA PRO A 108 13.80 -9.08 -2.02
C PRO A 108 14.14 -9.47 -3.47
N ALA A 109 14.49 -8.47 -4.29
CA ALA A 109 14.87 -8.61 -5.68
C ALA A 109 16.05 -7.66 -5.99
N GLY A 110 17.26 -8.04 -5.59
CA GLY A 110 18.44 -7.17 -5.64
C GLY A 110 18.29 -5.95 -4.72
N SER A 111 18.35 -4.75 -5.29
CA SER A 111 18.11 -3.49 -4.56
C SER A 111 16.62 -3.13 -4.43
N LEU A 112 15.75 -3.87 -5.10
CA LEU A 112 14.30 -3.65 -5.12
C LEU A 112 13.58 -4.68 -4.25
N VAL A 113 12.28 -4.47 -4.03
CA VAL A 113 11.43 -5.40 -3.29
C VAL A 113 10.14 -5.60 -4.06
N TRP A 114 9.77 -6.84 -4.31
CA TRP A 114 8.42 -7.19 -4.72
C TRP A 114 7.51 -7.23 -3.50
N GLU A 115 6.42 -6.49 -3.55
CA GLU A 115 5.36 -6.54 -2.57
C GLU A 115 4.16 -7.27 -3.16
N ILE A 116 3.89 -8.49 -2.69
CA ILE A 116 2.74 -9.27 -3.16
C ILE A 116 1.62 -9.12 -2.15
N ASP A 117 0.49 -8.58 -2.59
CA ASP A 117 -0.73 -8.40 -1.83
C ASP A 117 -1.74 -9.49 -2.16
N GLU A 118 -1.99 -10.36 -1.20
CA GLU A 118 -3.11 -11.29 -1.21
C GLU A 118 -4.27 -10.63 -0.48
N PHE A 119 -5.28 -10.20 -1.24
CA PHE A 119 -6.43 -9.51 -0.68
C PHE A 119 -7.38 -10.44 0.05
N LEU A 120 -8.06 -9.92 1.07
CA LEU A 120 -9.01 -10.61 1.93
C LEU A 120 -10.38 -9.93 1.87
N GLY A 121 -11.38 -10.48 2.60
CA GLY A 121 -12.72 -9.90 2.70
C GLY A 121 -13.40 -9.77 1.34
N GLU A 122 -13.94 -8.60 1.06
CA GLU A 122 -14.64 -8.27 -0.19
C GLU A 122 -13.76 -8.36 -1.44
N ASN A 123 -12.44 -8.34 -1.27
CA ASN A 123 -11.45 -8.47 -2.35
C ASN A 123 -10.76 -9.83 -2.37
N ALA A 124 -11.26 -10.82 -1.63
CA ALA A 124 -10.68 -12.16 -1.57
C ALA A 124 -10.59 -12.80 -2.95
N GLY A 125 -9.45 -13.46 -3.21
CA GLY A 125 -9.14 -14.08 -4.52
C GLY A 125 -8.31 -13.18 -5.43
N LEU A 126 -8.25 -11.87 -5.19
CA LEU A 126 -7.33 -10.98 -5.90
C LEU A 126 -5.93 -11.09 -5.31
N ILE A 127 -4.94 -11.24 -6.19
CA ILE A 127 -3.52 -11.23 -5.82
C ILE A 127 -2.79 -10.30 -6.80
N VAL A 128 -2.11 -9.28 -6.25
CA VAL A 128 -1.39 -8.27 -7.03
C VAL A 128 0.05 -8.18 -6.52
N ALA A 129 1.02 -8.18 -7.43
CA ALA A 129 2.41 -7.87 -7.12
C ALA A 129 2.71 -6.43 -7.51
N GLU A 130 3.37 -5.71 -6.62
CA GLU A 130 3.80 -4.31 -6.80
C GLU A 130 5.32 -4.25 -6.70
N ILE A 131 5.93 -3.39 -7.53
CA ILE A 131 7.34 -3.03 -7.43
C ILE A 131 7.49 -1.53 -7.62
N GLU A 132 8.23 -0.89 -6.71
CA GLU A 132 8.56 0.52 -6.78
C GLU A 132 9.91 0.68 -7.47
N LEU A 133 9.95 1.51 -8.51
CA LEU A 133 11.13 1.75 -9.33
C LEU A 133 11.67 3.17 -9.10
N PRO A 134 13.00 3.36 -9.14
CA PRO A 134 13.60 4.69 -9.02
C PRO A 134 13.33 5.59 -10.22
N ASP A 135 13.11 5.02 -11.40
CA ASP A 135 12.72 5.70 -12.64
C ASP A 135 11.91 4.78 -13.56
N GLU A 136 11.27 5.35 -14.59
CA GLU A 136 10.35 4.63 -15.50
C GLU A 136 11.04 3.53 -16.31
N ASP A 137 12.32 3.70 -16.60
CA ASP A 137 13.13 2.80 -17.43
C ASP A 137 14.03 1.88 -16.58
N ALA A 138 13.93 1.96 -15.25
CA ALA A 138 14.72 1.14 -14.36
C ALA A 138 14.50 -0.36 -14.64
N PRO A 139 15.57 -1.13 -14.93
CA PRO A 139 15.43 -2.56 -15.16
C PRO A 139 15.10 -3.29 -13.86
N PHE A 140 14.25 -4.29 -13.96
CA PHE A 140 13.94 -5.20 -12.86
C PHE A 140 13.81 -6.62 -13.38
N GLU A 141 14.17 -7.57 -12.54
CA GLU A 141 14.01 -8.99 -12.85
C GLU A 141 12.52 -9.38 -12.80
N ARG A 142 12.08 -10.12 -13.82
CA ARG A 142 10.72 -10.64 -13.90
C ARG A 142 10.71 -12.09 -13.41
N PRO A 143 10.28 -12.34 -12.16
CA PRO A 143 10.22 -13.70 -11.65
C PRO A 143 9.15 -14.53 -12.37
N TYR A 144 9.31 -15.86 -12.35
CA TYR A 144 8.43 -16.81 -13.06
C TYR A 144 6.96 -16.77 -12.61
N TRP A 145 6.69 -16.30 -11.41
CA TRP A 145 5.32 -16.14 -10.91
C TRP A 145 4.67 -14.81 -11.33
N LEU A 146 5.40 -13.92 -11.98
CA LEU A 146 4.87 -12.64 -12.43
C LEU A 146 3.95 -12.83 -13.64
N GLY A 147 2.74 -12.30 -13.53
CA GLY A 147 1.73 -12.37 -14.58
C GLY A 147 1.63 -11.11 -15.43
N ARG A 148 0.43 -10.86 -15.94
CA ARG A 148 0.12 -9.70 -16.78
C ARG A 148 0.24 -8.41 -15.97
N GLU A 149 0.80 -7.38 -16.60
CA GLU A 149 0.84 -6.03 -16.04
C GLU A 149 -0.54 -5.38 -16.02
N VAL A 150 -0.86 -4.72 -14.91
CA VAL A 150 -2.13 -4.03 -14.65
C VAL A 150 -1.93 -2.61 -14.08
N SER A 151 -0.74 -2.04 -14.24
CA SER A 151 -0.36 -0.72 -13.71
C SER A 151 -1.31 0.40 -14.12
N ASN A 152 -1.83 0.33 -15.35
CA ASN A 152 -2.69 1.34 -15.93
C ASN A 152 -4.19 1.00 -15.84
N ASP A 153 -4.55 -0.09 -15.17
CA ASP A 153 -5.95 -0.48 -14.97
C ASP A 153 -6.44 0.02 -13.61
N PRO A 154 -7.31 1.06 -13.57
CA PRO A 154 -7.77 1.65 -12.32
C PRO A 154 -8.49 0.68 -11.39
N ARG A 155 -9.03 -0.42 -11.90
CA ARG A 155 -9.72 -1.44 -11.08
C ARG A 155 -8.82 -1.99 -9.97
N TYR A 156 -7.51 -2.08 -10.22
CA TYR A 156 -6.53 -2.62 -9.26
C TYR A 156 -5.98 -1.59 -8.27
N PHE A 157 -6.47 -0.35 -8.29
CA PHE A 157 -6.09 0.65 -7.30
C PHE A 157 -6.84 0.44 -5.98
N ASN A 158 -6.13 0.47 -4.85
CA ASN A 158 -6.75 0.28 -3.53
C ASN A 158 -7.95 1.20 -3.29
N SER A 159 -7.90 2.46 -3.75
CA SER A 159 -9.02 3.40 -3.63
C SER A 159 -10.26 2.98 -4.43
N ASN A 160 -10.08 2.28 -5.52
CA ASN A 160 -11.18 1.77 -6.35
C ASN A 160 -11.70 0.43 -5.83
N LEU A 161 -10.84 -0.42 -5.26
CA LEU A 161 -11.23 -1.65 -4.60
C LEU A 161 -12.12 -1.42 -3.36
N VAL A 162 -12.04 -0.25 -2.71
CA VAL A 162 -12.99 0.16 -1.68
C VAL A 162 -14.38 0.39 -2.26
N ARG A 163 -14.47 1.03 -3.44
CA ARG A 163 -15.74 1.43 -4.06
C ARG A 163 -16.37 0.33 -4.89
N HIS A 164 -15.56 -0.50 -5.51
CA HIS A 164 -15.97 -1.58 -6.39
C HIS A 164 -15.07 -2.80 -6.14
N PRO A 165 -15.34 -3.56 -5.07
CA PRO A 165 -14.53 -4.69 -4.65
C PRO A 165 -14.51 -5.81 -5.68
N PHE A 166 -13.47 -6.63 -5.61
CA PHE A 166 -13.21 -7.74 -6.54
C PHE A 166 -14.36 -8.74 -6.61
N SER A 167 -15.06 -8.95 -5.49
CA SER A 167 -16.26 -9.80 -5.43
C SER A 167 -17.41 -9.34 -6.36
N GLN A 168 -17.41 -8.08 -6.78
CA GLN A 168 -18.42 -7.50 -7.66
C GLN A 168 -17.97 -7.46 -9.14
N TRP A 169 -16.75 -7.88 -9.43
CA TRP A 169 -16.30 -7.90 -10.83
C TRP A 169 -17.00 -9.03 -11.58
N GLN A 170 -17.54 -8.68 -12.73
CA GLN A 170 -18.03 -9.70 -13.66
C GLN A 170 -16.80 -10.37 -14.31
N VAL A 171 -16.64 -11.66 -14.04
CA VAL A 171 -15.61 -12.50 -14.65
C VAL A 171 -16.15 -13.08 -15.95
#